data_b32241e83cc5b8bf6e75a3dafa43d645
#
_entry.id   b32241e83cc5b8bf6e75a3dafa43d645
#
_cell.length_a   1.000
_cell.length_b   1.000
_cell.length_c   1.000
_cell.angle_alpha   90.00
_cell.angle_beta   90.00
_cell.angle_gamma   90.00
#
_symmetry.space_group_name_H-M   'P 1'
#
loop_
_entity.id
_entity.type
_entity.pdbx_description
1 polymer ?
#
loop_
_entity_poly.entity_id
_entity_poly.type
_entity_poly.pdbx_seq_one_letter_code
_entity_poly.pdbx_strand_id
1 'polypeptide(L)'
;MKREKPSVLILEPNILQRDLIRVTLMRNQMNPIICKQPEALRQQLIECLPDVLLIDTYLPGQNGLDLIDQLNSEMLLQRTKIFFLSAMGYPEIVQKAARVGASGFLVKPLNPELMVDRILNCFKRPAEILM
;
A
#
# COMPACT_ATOMS: atom_id res chain seq x y z
N MET A 1 16.97 2.67 16.94
CA MET A 1 17.67 3.04 15.70
C MET A 1 16.72 3.71 14.73
N LYS A 2 17.13 4.78 14.13
CA LYS A 2 16.32 5.52 13.20
C LYS A 2 16.33 4.84 11.81
N ARG A 3 15.15 4.64 11.26
CA ARG A 3 15.04 4.15 9.90
C ARG A 3 15.26 5.31 8.93
N GLU A 4 16.14 5.13 7.97
CA GLU A 4 16.46 6.21 7.05
C GLU A 4 15.36 6.48 6.04
N LYS A 5 14.81 5.41 5.44
CA LYS A 5 13.77 5.55 4.41
C LYS A 5 12.71 4.49 4.60
N PRO A 6 11.43 4.87 4.61
CA PRO A 6 10.37 3.88 4.61
C PRO A 6 10.42 3.03 3.35
N SER A 7 10.24 1.73 3.49
CA SER A 7 10.14 0.82 2.35
C SER A 7 8.68 0.62 1.97
N VAL A 8 8.39 0.69 0.68
CA VAL A 8 7.04 0.60 0.15
C VAL A 8 7.00 -0.48 -0.91
N LEU A 9 6.29 -1.56 -0.61
CA LEU A 9 6.08 -2.65 -1.57
C LEU A 9 4.87 -2.30 -2.42
N ILE A 10 5.00 -2.42 -3.75
CA ILE A 10 3.99 -1.97 -4.70
C ILE A 10 3.50 -3.15 -5.53
N LEU A 11 2.20 -3.42 -5.44
CA LEU A 11 1.55 -4.42 -6.29
C LEU A 11 0.48 -3.72 -7.12
N GLU A 12 0.91 -3.19 -8.27
CA GLU A 12 0.09 -2.48 -9.23
C GLU A 12 0.32 -3.09 -10.61
N PRO A 13 -0.70 -3.71 -11.23
CA PRO A 13 -0.52 -4.38 -12.51
C PRO A 13 -0.23 -3.45 -13.68
N ASN A 14 -0.73 -2.22 -13.64
CA ASN A 14 -0.53 -1.26 -14.73
C ASN A 14 0.87 -0.67 -14.65
N ILE A 15 1.66 -0.88 -15.72
CA ILE A 15 3.06 -0.48 -15.74
C ILE A 15 3.24 1.03 -15.59
N LEU A 16 2.40 1.83 -16.26
CA LEU A 16 2.50 3.28 -16.20
C LEU A 16 2.20 3.80 -14.79
N GLN A 17 1.15 3.28 -14.16
CA GLN A 17 0.79 3.64 -12.80
C GLN A 17 1.91 3.23 -11.83
N ARG A 18 2.43 2.04 -12.02
CA ARG A 18 3.50 1.51 -11.17
C ARG A 18 4.75 2.38 -11.26
N ASP A 19 5.13 2.81 -12.47
CA ASP A 19 6.29 3.67 -12.65
C ASP A 19 6.08 5.05 -12.04
N LEU A 20 4.87 5.60 -12.17
CA LEU A 20 4.54 6.88 -11.54
C LEU A 20 4.71 6.79 -10.02
N ILE A 21 4.18 5.72 -9.42
CA ILE A 21 4.30 5.50 -7.99
C ILE A 21 5.77 5.38 -7.60
N ARG A 22 6.50 4.54 -8.31
CA ARG A 22 7.92 4.28 -8.01
C ARG A 22 8.74 5.57 -8.03
N VAL A 23 8.62 6.35 -9.09
CA VAL A 23 9.38 7.61 -9.23
C VAL A 23 8.99 8.61 -8.15
N THR A 24 7.68 8.73 -7.88
CA THR A 24 7.19 9.64 -6.86
C THR A 24 7.76 9.30 -5.48
N LEU A 25 7.77 8.02 -5.13
CA LEU A 25 8.30 7.59 -3.84
C LEU A 25 9.81 7.86 -3.74
N MET A 26 10.55 7.58 -4.81
CA MET A 26 11.99 7.84 -4.82
C MET A 26 12.29 9.33 -4.62
N ARG A 27 11.52 10.21 -5.23
CA ARG A 27 11.69 11.64 -5.09
C ARG A 27 11.34 12.15 -3.69
N ASN A 28 10.63 11.37 -2.92
CA ASN A 28 10.17 11.74 -1.59
C ASN A 28 10.85 10.92 -0.49
N GLN A 29 12.05 10.43 -0.76
CA GLN A 29 12.90 9.75 0.22
C GLN A 29 12.27 8.47 0.76
N MET A 30 11.59 7.74 -0.09
CA MET A 30 11.06 6.42 0.22
C MET A 30 11.67 5.38 -0.72
N ASN A 31 11.74 4.14 -0.27
CA ASN A 31 12.36 3.05 -1.02
C ASN A 31 11.29 2.17 -1.65
N PRO A 32 11.04 2.29 -2.96
CA PRO A 32 10.02 1.46 -3.61
C PRO A 32 10.55 0.06 -3.92
N ILE A 33 9.71 -0.94 -3.70
CA ILE A 33 10.00 -2.33 -4.03
C ILE A 33 8.85 -2.81 -4.89
N ILE A 34 9.15 -3.36 -6.07
CA ILE A 34 8.12 -3.80 -6.99
C ILE A 34 7.78 -5.27 -6.75
N CYS A 35 6.48 -5.55 -6.59
CA CYS A 35 5.94 -6.89 -6.65
C CYS A 35 5.25 -7.03 -8.00
N LYS A 36 5.76 -7.91 -8.86
CA LYS A 36 5.28 -7.99 -10.24
C LYS A 36 3.98 -8.76 -10.38
N GLN A 37 3.68 -9.65 -9.45
CA GLN A 37 2.49 -10.50 -9.55
C GLN A 37 2.00 -10.91 -8.17
N PRO A 38 0.69 -11.14 -8.02
CA PRO A 38 0.11 -11.47 -6.71
C PRO A 38 0.73 -12.70 -6.05
N GLU A 39 1.13 -13.68 -6.84
CA GLU A 39 1.68 -14.94 -6.34
C GLU A 39 3.01 -14.73 -5.59
N ALA A 40 3.71 -13.65 -5.90
CA ALA A 40 4.99 -13.34 -5.25
C ALA A 40 4.83 -12.53 -3.96
N LEU A 41 3.63 -12.04 -3.66
CA LEU A 41 3.45 -11.09 -2.56
C LEU A 41 3.80 -11.69 -1.20
N ARG A 42 3.32 -12.91 -0.92
CA ARG A 42 3.60 -13.53 0.38
C ARG A 42 5.09 -13.64 0.66
N GLN A 43 5.84 -14.11 -0.31
CA GLN A 43 7.29 -14.29 -0.16
C GLN A 43 7.99 -12.95 0.01
N GLN A 44 7.59 -11.93 -0.75
CA GLN A 44 8.19 -10.61 -0.63
C GLN A 44 7.87 -9.95 0.70
N LEU A 45 6.69 -10.14 1.25
CA LEU A 45 6.36 -9.64 2.58
C LEU A 45 7.28 -10.25 3.64
N ILE A 46 7.56 -11.53 3.52
CA ILE A 46 8.46 -12.23 4.46
C ILE A 46 9.88 -11.75 4.31
N GLU A 47 10.36 -11.60 3.08
CA GLU A 47 11.76 -11.24 2.82
C GLU A 47 12.04 -9.76 3.05
N CYS A 48 11.13 -8.88 2.62
CA CYS A 48 11.39 -7.44 2.63
C CYS A 48 10.90 -6.74 3.89
N LEU A 49 9.92 -7.29 4.59
CA LEU A 49 9.30 -6.68 5.77
C LEU A 49 9.01 -5.19 5.52
N PRO A 50 8.19 -4.86 4.50
CA PRO A 50 7.99 -3.47 4.13
C PRO A 50 7.21 -2.68 5.18
N ASP A 51 7.47 -1.38 5.22
CA ASP A 51 6.71 -0.48 6.09
C ASP A 51 5.31 -0.23 5.56
N VAL A 52 5.19 -0.20 4.23
CA VAL A 52 3.93 0.08 3.55
C VAL A 52 3.74 -0.90 2.40
N LEU A 53 2.50 -1.30 2.18
CA LEU A 53 2.09 -2.05 0.99
C LEU A 53 1.05 -1.20 0.25
N LEU A 54 1.35 -0.88 -1.01
CA LEU A 54 0.38 -0.28 -1.93
C LEU A 54 -0.11 -1.39 -2.82
N ILE A 55 -1.41 -1.65 -2.79
CA ILE A 55 -1.97 -2.78 -3.53
C ILE A 55 -3.26 -2.38 -4.23
N ASP A 56 -3.36 -2.72 -5.52
CA ASP A 56 -4.57 -2.50 -6.30
C ASP A 56 -5.68 -3.45 -5.83
N THR A 57 -6.90 -2.96 -5.79
CA THR A 57 -8.05 -3.81 -5.46
C THR A 57 -8.35 -4.81 -6.57
N TYR A 58 -7.97 -4.50 -7.81
CA TYR A 58 -8.22 -5.35 -8.96
C TYR A 58 -6.91 -5.92 -9.50
N LEU A 59 -6.67 -7.19 -9.24
CA LEU A 59 -5.45 -7.88 -9.65
C LEU A 59 -5.77 -8.97 -10.67
N PRO A 60 -4.81 -9.34 -11.52
CA PRO A 60 -5.02 -10.47 -12.44
C PRO A 60 -5.35 -11.74 -11.67
N GLY A 61 -6.54 -12.28 -11.95
CA GLY A 61 -6.95 -13.54 -11.37
C GLY A 61 -7.43 -13.52 -9.95
N GLN A 62 -7.41 -12.37 -9.27
CA GLN A 62 -7.92 -12.32 -7.89
C GLN A 62 -8.21 -10.89 -7.45
N ASN A 63 -8.92 -10.80 -6.34
CA ASN A 63 -9.30 -9.53 -5.73
C ASN A 63 -8.28 -9.16 -4.67
N GLY A 64 -7.78 -7.91 -4.73
CA GLY A 64 -6.77 -7.44 -3.78
C GLY A 64 -7.26 -7.39 -2.34
N LEU A 65 -8.55 -7.08 -2.13
CA LEU A 65 -9.13 -7.05 -0.79
C LEU A 65 -9.15 -8.45 -0.17
N ASP A 66 -9.52 -9.46 -0.97
CA ASP A 66 -9.55 -10.83 -0.51
C ASP A 66 -8.15 -11.36 -0.22
N LEU A 67 -7.18 -10.96 -1.05
CA LEU A 67 -5.79 -11.34 -0.83
C LEU A 67 -5.28 -10.78 0.51
N ILE A 68 -5.57 -9.53 0.80
CA ILE A 68 -5.16 -8.92 2.07
C ILE A 68 -5.84 -9.60 3.25
N ASP A 69 -7.12 -9.93 3.13
CA ASP A 69 -7.84 -10.65 4.18
C ASP A 69 -7.16 -11.99 4.49
N GLN A 70 -6.78 -12.72 3.45
CA GLN A 70 -6.08 -13.99 3.60
C GLN A 70 -4.71 -13.80 4.27
N LEU A 71 -3.93 -12.80 3.84
CA LEU A 71 -2.61 -12.55 4.42
C LEU A 71 -2.70 -12.09 5.88
N ASN A 72 -3.77 -11.38 6.23
CA ASN A 72 -4.03 -11.02 7.63
C ASN A 72 -4.24 -12.27 8.48
N SER A 73 -4.97 -13.25 7.96
CA SER A 73 -5.20 -14.51 8.71
C SER A 73 -3.90 -15.27 8.92
N GLU A 74 -2.89 -15.04 8.07
CA GLU A 74 -1.57 -15.63 8.19
C GLU A 74 -0.61 -14.76 9.01
N MET A 75 -1.09 -13.64 9.51
CA MET A 75 -0.33 -12.70 10.35
C MET A 75 0.89 -12.08 9.66
N LEU A 76 0.84 -11.96 8.34
CA LEU A 76 1.96 -11.45 7.55
C LEU A 76 1.98 -9.93 7.41
N LEU A 77 0.94 -9.24 7.87
CA LEU A 77 0.79 -7.80 7.66
C LEU A 77 0.78 -6.99 8.96
N GLN A 78 1.15 -7.60 10.09
CA GLN A 78 1.07 -6.94 11.40
C GLN A 78 1.89 -5.66 11.50
N ARG A 79 3.00 -5.59 10.78
CA ARG A 79 3.92 -4.45 10.84
C ARG A 79 3.84 -3.56 9.61
N THR A 80 2.97 -3.89 8.66
CA THR A 80 2.88 -3.22 7.37
C THR A 80 1.61 -2.40 7.29
N LYS A 81 1.72 -1.12 6.95
CA LYS A 81 0.56 -0.27 6.68
C LYS A 81 0.07 -0.53 5.27
N ILE A 82 -1.23 -0.70 5.11
CA ILE A 82 -1.82 -1.10 3.83
C ILE A 82 -2.61 0.05 3.23
N PHE A 83 -2.29 0.40 1.98
CA PHE A 83 -3.04 1.38 1.20
C PHE A 83 -3.55 0.71 -0.05
N PHE A 84 -4.86 0.71 -0.23
CA PHE A 84 -5.44 0.21 -1.47
C PHE A 84 -5.49 1.29 -2.52
N LEU A 85 -5.24 0.88 -3.77
CA LEU A 85 -5.37 1.70 -4.96
C LEU A 85 -6.55 1.16 -5.75
N SER A 86 -7.47 2.01 -6.19
CA SER A 86 -8.63 1.50 -6.90
C SER A 86 -9.21 2.51 -7.85
N ALA A 87 -9.62 2.04 -9.03
CA ALA A 87 -10.40 2.84 -9.96
C ALA A 87 -11.83 3.03 -9.48
N MET A 88 -12.26 2.25 -8.48
CA MET A 88 -13.64 2.26 -7.97
C MET A 88 -13.65 2.65 -6.50
N GLY A 89 -14.18 3.85 -6.22
CA GLY A 89 -14.30 4.36 -4.86
C GLY A 89 -15.69 4.17 -4.26
N TYR A 90 -16.37 3.09 -4.60
CA TYR A 90 -17.72 2.84 -4.07
C TYR A 90 -17.66 2.60 -2.56
N PRO A 91 -18.68 3.06 -1.82
CA PRO A 91 -18.70 2.91 -0.36
C PRO A 91 -18.49 1.47 0.11
N GLU A 92 -19.03 0.49 -0.60
CA GLU A 92 -18.90 -0.92 -0.22
C GLU A 92 -17.45 -1.37 -0.28
N ILE A 93 -16.71 -0.91 -1.29
CA ILE A 93 -15.30 -1.27 -1.46
C ILE A 93 -14.45 -0.61 -0.38
N VAL A 94 -14.70 0.67 -0.13
CA VAL A 94 -13.98 1.43 0.90
C VAL A 94 -14.23 0.84 2.28
N GLN A 95 -15.47 0.45 2.57
CA GLN A 95 -15.81 -0.18 3.84
C GLN A 95 -15.13 -1.53 4.01
N LYS A 96 -15.08 -2.32 2.94
CA LYS A 96 -14.39 -3.61 2.99
C LYS A 96 -12.90 -3.41 3.22
N ALA A 97 -12.30 -2.41 2.58
CA ALA A 97 -10.90 -2.07 2.79
C ALA A 97 -10.63 -1.74 4.26
N ALA A 98 -11.50 -0.95 4.87
CA ALA A 98 -11.38 -0.62 6.29
C ALA A 98 -11.47 -1.86 7.17
N ARG A 99 -12.39 -2.76 6.85
CA ARG A 99 -12.58 -3.99 7.63
C ARG A 99 -11.38 -4.91 7.57
N VAL A 100 -10.65 -4.94 6.45
CA VAL A 100 -9.45 -5.78 6.36
C VAL A 100 -8.20 -5.06 6.87
N GLY A 101 -8.35 -3.91 7.49
CA GLY A 101 -7.26 -3.25 8.20
C GLY A 101 -6.47 -2.23 7.41
N ALA A 102 -7.04 -1.70 6.33
CA ALA A 102 -6.35 -0.70 5.53
C ALA A 102 -6.09 0.58 6.32
N SER A 103 -4.90 1.15 6.13
CA SER A 103 -4.55 2.46 6.67
C SER A 103 -5.03 3.58 5.76
N GLY A 104 -5.31 3.28 4.49
CA GLY A 104 -5.82 4.26 3.56
C GLY A 104 -6.34 3.63 2.28
N PHE A 105 -7.02 4.46 1.50
CA PHE A 105 -7.64 4.07 0.23
C PHE A 105 -7.45 5.23 -0.74
N LEU A 106 -6.81 4.97 -1.86
CA LEU A 106 -6.48 5.98 -2.86
C LEU A 106 -7.22 5.67 -4.15
N VAL A 107 -8.07 6.60 -4.59
CA VAL A 107 -8.86 6.43 -5.81
C VAL A 107 -8.04 6.90 -7.01
N LYS A 108 -8.07 6.13 -8.07
CA LYS A 108 -7.39 6.48 -9.32
C LYS A 108 -8.25 7.46 -10.12
N PRO A 109 -7.66 8.39 -10.88
CA PRO A 109 -6.22 8.55 -11.11
C PRO A 109 -5.52 9.07 -9.86
N LEU A 110 -4.33 8.54 -9.60
CA LEU A 110 -3.62 8.88 -8.37
C LEU A 110 -3.11 10.32 -8.40
N ASN A 111 -3.27 10.99 -7.27
CA ASN A 111 -2.63 12.28 -7.04
C ASN A 111 -1.34 11.98 -6.27
N PRO A 112 -0.16 12.18 -6.90
CA PRO A 112 1.11 11.82 -6.25
C PRO A 112 1.36 12.52 -4.92
N GLU A 113 1.02 13.80 -4.83
CA GLU A 113 1.23 14.56 -3.59
C GLU A 113 0.34 14.04 -2.46
N LEU A 114 -0.91 13.75 -2.78
CA LEU A 114 -1.84 13.21 -1.80
C LEU A 114 -1.39 11.84 -1.33
N MET A 115 -0.91 11.00 -2.24
CA MET A 115 -0.39 9.67 -1.91
C MET A 115 0.76 9.78 -0.91
N VAL A 116 1.73 10.64 -1.19
CA VAL A 116 2.89 10.84 -0.32
C VAL A 116 2.44 11.34 1.05
N ASP A 117 1.54 12.33 1.09
CA ASP A 117 1.03 12.87 2.35
C ASP A 117 0.34 11.78 3.18
N ARG A 118 -0.50 10.97 2.56
CA ARG A 118 -1.20 9.90 3.26
C ARG A 118 -0.24 8.88 3.83
N ILE A 119 0.76 8.49 3.05
CA ILE A 119 1.76 7.52 3.51
C ILE A 119 2.56 8.08 4.68
N LEU A 120 3.06 9.31 4.55
CA LEU A 120 3.85 9.91 5.62
C LEU A 120 3.05 10.13 6.89
N ASN A 121 1.78 10.51 6.75
CA ASN A 121 0.92 10.76 7.91
C ASN A 121 0.65 9.48 8.72
N CYS A 122 0.66 8.31 8.08
CA CYS A 122 0.39 7.08 8.83
C CYS A 122 1.51 6.70 9.81
N PHE A 123 2.66 7.35 9.71
CA PHE A 123 3.78 7.14 10.63
C PHE A 123 3.87 8.20 11.72
N LYS A 124 3.03 9.23 11.66
CA LYS A 124 3.04 10.27 12.69
C LYS A 124 2.33 9.79 13.94
N ARG A 125 2.83 10.23 15.10
CA ARG A 125 2.14 9.99 16.37
C ARG A 125 0.88 10.87 16.44
N PRO A 126 -0.15 10.44 17.19
CA PRO A 126 -1.38 11.23 17.27
C PRO A 126 -1.17 12.69 17.63
N ALA A 127 -0.23 12.98 18.53
CA ALA A 127 0.06 14.36 18.91
C ALA A 127 0.59 15.20 17.74
N GLU A 128 1.37 14.59 16.86
CA GLU A 128 1.89 15.26 15.66
C GLU A 128 0.79 15.54 14.66
N ILE A 129 -0.17 14.63 14.55
CA ILE A 129 -1.28 14.77 13.63
C ILE A 129 -2.20 15.92 14.05
N LEU A 130 -2.39 16.09 15.35
CA LEU A 130 -3.29 17.10 15.89
C LEU A 130 -2.68 18.50 15.90
N MET A 131 -1.40 18.62 15.69
CA MET A 131 -0.73 19.90 15.65
C MET A 131 -0.71 20.49 14.27
#